data_26e73bd9f81beb8962251be54f729173
#
_entry.id   26e73bd9f81beb8962251be54f729173
#
_cell.length_a   1.000
_cell.length_b   1.000
_cell.length_c   1.000
_cell.angle_alpha   90.00
_cell.angle_beta   90.00
_cell.angle_gamma   90.00
#
_symmetry.space_group_name_H-M   'P 1'
#
loop_
_entity.id
_entity.type
_entity.pdbx_description
1 polymer ?
#
loop_
_entity_poly.entity_id
_entity_poly.type
_entity_poly.pdbx_seq_one_letter_code
_entity_poly.pdbx_strand_id
1 'polypeptide(L)'
;MAKVPPGLDRYRLIMDLSFVTQRMPAGMALNEIRIGSRSDPEIRDAVMPMMSAISEDYVRLVSRIACEAGLKPTRELHGLTGTVAMATRALAINTFTYPSPRVGENVAWTLQTMREDLIARQLGPNKARHPPPLAEKD
;
A
#
# COMPACT_ATOMS: atom_id res chain seq x y z
N MET A 1 20.40 -4.84 -1.76
CA MET A 1 19.40 -4.58 -0.71
C MET A 1 19.79 -5.32 0.55
N ALA A 2 20.02 -4.61 1.65
CA ALA A 2 20.18 -5.26 2.95
C ALA A 2 18.92 -6.09 3.24
N LYS A 3 19.10 -7.37 3.63
CA LYS A 3 17.96 -8.24 3.98
C LYS A 3 17.41 -7.74 5.32
N VAL A 4 16.27 -7.06 5.27
CA VAL A 4 15.55 -6.70 6.50
C VAL A 4 15.06 -8.00 7.15
N PRO A 5 15.42 -8.27 8.41
CA PRO A 5 15.02 -9.50 9.09
C PRO A 5 13.49 -9.59 9.21
N PRO A 6 12.93 -10.80 9.35
CA PRO A 6 11.49 -10.98 9.62
C PRO A 6 11.04 -10.20 10.85
N GLY A 7 9.83 -9.68 10.85
CA GLY A 7 9.25 -8.95 11.97
C GLY A 7 8.51 -7.68 11.56
N LEU A 8 8.13 -6.87 12.55
CA LEU A 8 7.31 -5.67 12.34
C LEU A 8 7.97 -4.63 11.43
N ASP A 9 9.29 -4.48 11.49
CA ASP A 9 9.98 -3.51 10.63
C ASP A 9 9.93 -3.92 9.15
N ARG A 10 9.99 -5.24 8.86
CA ARG A 10 9.77 -5.74 7.50
C ARG A 10 8.32 -5.55 7.05
N TYR A 11 7.35 -5.76 7.93
CA TYR A 11 5.93 -5.50 7.63
C TYR A 11 5.69 -4.01 7.35
N ARG A 12 6.26 -3.11 8.15
CA ARG A 12 6.20 -1.66 7.89
C ARG A 12 6.81 -1.31 6.55
N LEU A 13 8.00 -1.82 6.28
CA LEU A 13 8.72 -1.54 5.04
C LEU A 13 7.95 -1.95 3.80
N ILE A 14 7.32 -3.15 3.78
CA ILE A 14 6.56 -3.59 2.59
C ILE A 14 5.35 -2.70 2.32
N MET A 15 4.70 -2.21 3.38
CA MET A 15 3.59 -1.28 3.25
C MET A 15 4.06 0.09 2.72
N ASP A 16 5.19 0.59 3.22
CA ASP A 16 5.77 1.87 2.79
C ASP A 16 6.33 1.79 1.36
N LEU A 17 6.92 0.66 0.95
CA LEU A 17 7.38 0.42 -0.42
C LEU A 17 6.25 0.47 -1.44
N SER A 18 5.01 0.23 -1.05
CA SER A 18 3.86 0.36 -1.95
C SER A 18 3.71 1.77 -2.50
N PHE A 19 4.09 2.81 -1.74
CA PHE A 19 4.11 4.20 -2.23
C PHE A 19 5.21 4.45 -3.27
N VAL A 20 6.36 3.81 -3.09
CA VAL A 20 7.51 3.98 -3.99
C VAL A 20 7.29 3.24 -5.29
N THR A 21 6.85 1.97 -5.21
CA THR A 21 6.71 1.09 -6.38
C THR A 21 5.68 1.58 -7.38
N GLN A 22 4.61 2.23 -6.94
CA GLN A 22 3.61 2.82 -7.83
C GLN A 22 4.13 4.01 -8.64
N ARG A 23 5.19 4.67 -8.17
CA ARG A 23 5.85 5.80 -8.85
C ARG A 23 7.02 5.38 -9.72
N MET A 24 7.44 4.12 -9.66
CA MET A 24 8.47 3.59 -10.57
C MET A 24 7.92 3.47 -11.99
N PRO A 25 8.76 3.53 -13.03
CA PRO A 25 8.31 3.43 -14.42
C PRO A 25 7.41 2.23 -14.71
N ALA A 26 7.72 1.07 -14.16
CA ALA A 26 6.88 -0.14 -14.31
C ALA A 26 5.51 0.01 -13.63
N GLY A 27 5.45 0.61 -12.43
CA GLY A 27 4.19 0.88 -11.73
C GLY A 27 3.33 1.90 -12.47
N MET A 28 3.97 2.91 -13.04
CA MET A 28 3.30 3.92 -13.87
C MET A 28 2.71 3.32 -15.14
N ALA A 29 3.52 2.57 -15.92
CA ALA A 29 3.04 1.88 -17.11
C ALA A 29 1.86 0.95 -16.81
N LEU A 30 1.91 0.23 -15.69
CA LEU A 30 0.82 -0.63 -15.24
C LEU A 30 -0.46 0.16 -14.94
N ASN A 31 -0.34 1.36 -14.39
CA ASN A 31 -1.48 2.24 -14.12
C ASN A 31 -2.09 2.79 -15.43
N GLU A 32 -1.27 3.16 -16.39
CA GLU A 32 -1.72 3.59 -17.73
C GLU A 32 -2.48 2.49 -18.46
N ILE A 33 -1.98 1.25 -18.43
CA ILE A 33 -2.68 0.08 -18.98
C ILE A 33 -4.05 -0.10 -18.32
N ARG A 34 -4.11 0.03 -16.99
CA ARG A 34 -5.39 -0.06 -16.25
C ARG A 34 -6.37 1.04 -16.62
N ILE A 35 -5.88 2.26 -16.86
CA ILE A 35 -6.74 3.39 -17.28
C ILE A 35 -7.24 3.12 -18.69
N GLY A 36 -6.37 2.72 -19.61
CA GLY A 36 -6.74 2.40 -20.99
C GLY A 36 -7.76 1.26 -21.10
N SER A 37 -7.63 0.24 -20.25
CA SER A 37 -8.56 -0.90 -20.23
C SER A 37 -10.00 -0.55 -19.82
N ARG A 38 -10.26 0.65 -19.28
CA ARG A 38 -11.63 1.09 -18.94
C ARG A 38 -12.48 1.36 -20.18
N SER A 39 -11.87 1.87 -21.23
CA SER A 39 -12.52 2.24 -22.47
C SER A 39 -12.32 1.23 -23.61
N ASP A 40 -11.44 0.26 -23.43
CA ASP A 40 -11.11 -0.75 -24.43
C ASP A 40 -11.32 -2.16 -23.87
N PRO A 41 -12.41 -2.86 -24.33
CA PRO A 41 -12.70 -4.22 -23.87
C PRO A 41 -11.61 -5.25 -24.22
N GLU A 42 -10.95 -5.11 -25.39
CA GLU A 42 -9.90 -6.06 -25.81
C GLU A 42 -8.69 -5.94 -24.90
N ILE A 43 -8.25 -4.72 -24.61
CA ILE A 43 -7.16 -4.47 -23.63
C ILE A 43 -7.58 -5.00 -22.27
N ARG A 44 -8.81 -4.73 -21.82
CA ARG A 44 -9.31 -5.20 -20.54
C ARG A 44 -9.23 -6.71 -20.42
N ASP A 45 -9.77 -7.44 -21.38
CA ASP A 45 -9.86 -8.89 -21.34
C ASP A 45 -8.46 -9.55 -21.44
N ALA A 46 -7.54 -8.92 -22.18
CA ALA A 46 -6.15 -9.37 -22.25
C ALA A 46 -5.36 -9.16 -20.95
N VAL A 47 -5.60 -8.07 -20.20
CA VAL A 47 -4.78 -7.72 -19.02
C VAL A 47 -5.40 -8.16 -17.68
N MET A 48 -6.71 -8.37 -17.61
CA MET A 48 -7.41 -8.72 -16.37
C MET A 48 -6.84 -9.95 -15.66
N PRO A 49 -6.51 -11.07 -16.34
CA PRO A 49 -5.93 -12.24 -15.67
C PRO A 49 -4.60 -11.91 -14.97
N MET A 50 -3.74 -11.16 -15.65
CA MET A 50 -2.45 -10.71 -15.08
C MET A 50 -2.66 -9.76 -13.89
N MET A 51 -3.60 -8.82 -13.99
CA MET A 51 -3.92 -7.88 -12.92
C MET A 51 -4.45 -8.57 -11.66
N SER A 52 -5.31 -9.57 -11.85
CA SER A 52 -5.82 -10.39 -10.75
C SER A 52 -4.69 -11.15 -10.07
N ALA A 53 -3.82 -11.80 -10.85
CA ALA A 53 -2.68 -12.55 -10.32
C ALA A 53 -1.73 -11.64 -9.52
N ILE A 54 -1.39 -10.45 -10.03
CA ILE A 54 -0.54 -9.48 -9.31
C ILE A 54 -1.20 -9.05 -8.00
N SER A 55 -2.52 -8.80 -8.00
CA SER A 55 -3.24 -8.38 -6.80
C SER A 55 -3.28 -9.48 -5.74
N GLU A 56 -3.52 -10.71 -6.15
CA GLU A 56 -3.51 -11.88 -5.26
C GLU A 56 -2.12 -12.16 -4.68
N ASP A 57 -1.07 -12.07 -5.51
CA ASP A 57 0.31 -12.24 -5.06
C ASP A 57 0.71 -11.17 -4.05
N TYR A 58 0.29 -9.93 -4.27
CA TYR A 58 0.53 -8.85 -3.31
C TYR A 58 -0.14 -9.15 -1.96
N VAL A 59 -1.42 -9.52 -1.96
CA VAL A 59 -2.14 -9.86 -0.73
C VAL A 59 -1.50 -11.04 -0.02
N ARG A 60 -1.13 -12.10 -0.76
CA ARG A 60 -0.43 -13.27 -0.21
C ARG A 60 0.92 -12.88 0.42
N LEU A 61 1.71 -12.05 -0.26
CA LEU A 61 2.99 -11.58 0.23
C LEU A 61 2.86 -10.79 1.53
N VAL A 62 1.95 -9.79 1.55
CA VAL A 62 1.74 -8.95 2.74
C VAL A 62 1.21 -9.79 3.91
N SER A 63 0.25 -10.69 3.65
CA SER A 63 -0.29 -11.58 4.70
C SER A 63 0.79 -12.48 5.30
N ARG A 64 1.67 -13.05 4.47
CA ARG A 64 2.79 -13.87 4.96
C ARG A 64 3.74 -13.05 5.83
N ILE A 65 4.14 -11.86 5.38
CA ILE A 65 5.05 -10.98 6.13
C ILE A 65 4.39 -10.51 7.44
N ALA A 66 3.08 -10.25 7.43
CA ALA A 66 2.32 -9.91 8.63
C ALA A 66 2.31 -11.07 9.64
N CYS A 67 2.08 -12.31 9.18
CA CYS A 67 2.16 -13.51 10.04
C CYS A 67 3.56 -13.72 10.60
N GLU A 68 4.62 -13.51 9.81
CA GLU A 68 6.02 -13.57 10.27
C GLU A 68 6.31 -12.48 11.34
N ALA A 69 5.57 -11.39 11.33
CA ALA A 69 5.63 -10.32 12.33
C ALA A 69 4.74 -10.57 13.56
N GLY A 70 4.03 -11.71 13.62
CA GLY A 70 3.12 -12.08 14.71
C GLY A 70 1.71 -11.52 14.59
N LEU A 71 1.38 -10.84 13.48
CA LEU A 71 0.02 -10.34 13.23
C LEU A 71 -0.89 -11.47 12.74
N LYS A 72 -2.15 -11.48 13.20
CA LYS A 72 -3.15 -12.45 12.76
C LYS A 72 -3.79 -12.01 11.45
N PRO A 73 -4.07 -12.93 10.50
CA PRO A 73 -4.73 -12.64 9.24
C PRO A 73 -6.23 -12.36 9.44
N THR A 74 -6.54 -11.19 9.96
CA THR A 74 -7.92 -10.74 10.20
C THR A 74 -8.49 -10.02 8.99
N ARG A 75 -9.84 -9.88 8.94
CA ARG A 75 -10.53 -9.05 7.94
C ARG A 75 -9.99 -7.61 7.93
N GLU A 76 -9.62 -7.09 9.10
CA GLU A 76 -9.07 -5.75 9.25
C GLU A 76 -7.68 -5.64 8.59
N LEU A 77 -6.79 -6.62 8.79
CA LEU A 77 -5.48 -6.67 8.12
C LEU A 77 -5.64 -6.71 6.60
N HIS A 78 -6.54 -7.54 6.10
CA HIS A 78 -6.81 -7.64 4.65
C HIS A 78 -7.42 -6.34 4.12
N GLY A 79 -8.36 -5.73 4.86
CA GLY A 79 -8.93 -4.43 4.50
C GLY A 79 -7.88 -3.33 4.42
N LEU A 80 -7.01 -3.22 5.42
CA LEU A 80 -5.91 -2.26 5.42
C LEU A 80 -4.96 -2.48 4.24
N THR A 81 -4.57 -3.73 3.97
CA THR A 81 -3.71 -4.07 2.83
C THR A 81 -4.32 -3.63 1.50
N GLY A 82 -5.61 -3.91 1.29
CA GLY A 82 -6.35 -3.46 0.10
C GLY A 82 -6.43 -1.94 0.01
N THR A 83 -6.72 -1.27 1.13
CA THR A 83 -6.78 0.20 1.19
C THR A 83 -5.44 0.84 0.83
N VAL A 84 -4.34 0.34 1.37
CA VAL A 84 -2.99 0.82 1.01
C VAL A 84 -2.74 0.64 -0.49
N ALA A 85 -3.03 -0.53 -1.06
CA ALA A 85 -2.83 -0.80 -2.48
C ALA A 85 -3.66 0.13 -3.37
N MET A 86 -4.90 0.42 -3.00
CA MET A 86 -5.78 1.33 -3.76
C MET A 86 -5.35 2.79 -3.61
N ALA A 87 -5.07 3.24 -2.40
CA ALA A 87 -4.70 4.63 -2.12
C ALA A 87 -3.36 5.00 -2.76
N THR A 88 -2.35 4.13 -2.67
CA THR A 88 -1.04 4.37 -3.29
C THR A 88 -1.13 4.45 -4.82
N ARG A 89 -2.00 3.63 -5.42
CA ARG A 89 -2.29 3.69 -6.86
C ARG A 89 -3.00 4.99 -7.23
N ALA A 90 -4.04 5.37 -6.49
CA ALA A 90 -4.76 6.62 -6.74
C ALA A 90 -3.85 7.84 -6.62
N LEU A 91 -2.95 7.87 -5.63
CA LEU A 91 -1.95 8.92 -5.48
C LEU A 91 -0.97 8.97 -6.65
N ALA A 92 -0.52 7.82 -7.14
CA ALA A 92 0.38 7.77 -8.29
C ALA A 92 -0.29 8.37 -9.54
N ILE A 93 -1.54 8.02 -9.80
CA ILE A 93 -2.33 8.56 -10.93
C ILE A 93 -2.56 10.07 -10.74
N ASN A 94 -2.96 10.50 -9.55
CA ASN A 94 -3.27 11.92 -9.28
C ASN A 94 -2.03 12.82 -9.32
N THR A 95 -0.83 12.31 -9.07
CA THR A 95 0.41 13.09 -9.15
C THR A 95 0.62 13.71 -10.54
N PHE A 96 0.05 13.14 -11.60
CA PHE A 96 0.12 13.69 -12.95
C PHE A 96 -0.93 14.76 -13.23
N THR A 97 -2.11 14.64 -12.61
CA THR A 97 -3.25 15.55 -12.85
C THR A 97 -3.31 16.70 -11.87
N TYR A 98 -3.00 16.43 -10.62
CA TYR A 98 -3.05 17.41 -9.51
C TYR A 98 -1.89 17.16 -8.54
N PRO A 99 -0.70 17.72 -8.82
CA PRO A 99 0.45 17.56 -7.93
C PRO A 99 0.21 18.33 -6.64
N SER A 100 -0.35 17.68 -5.64
CA SER A 100 -0.49 18.21 -4.29
C SER A 100 0.33 17.34 -3.32
N PRO A 101 1.55 17.76 -2.96
CA PRO A 101 2.38 17.05 -1.98
C PRO A 101 1.63 16.85 -0.66
N ARG A 102 0.86 17.84 -0.21
CA ARG A 102 0.09 17.81 1.05
C ARG A 102 -0.95 16.67 1.07
N VAL A 103 -1.64 16.42 -0.04
CA VAL A 103 -2.60 15.31 -0.12
C VAL A 103 -1.87 13.97 0.02
N GLY A 104 -0.73 13.82 -0.64
CA GLY A 104 0.09 12.61 -0.55
C GLY A 104 0.61 12.36 0.87
N GLU A 105 1.09 13.39 1.55
CA GLU A 105 1.55 13.35 2.93
C GLU A 105 0.41 12.97 3.90
N ASN A 106 -0.76 13.58 3.75
CA ASN A 106 -1.93 13.29 4.59
C ASN A 106 -2.39 11.84 4.43
N VAL A 107 -2.47 11.33 3.20
CA VAL A 107 -2.85 9.95 2.93
C VAL A 107 -1.81 8.97 3.50
N ALA A 108 -0.52 9.24 3.29
CA ALA A 108 0.55 8.41 3.84
C ALA A 108 0.50 8.36 5.36
N TRP A 109 0.36 9.51 6.02
CA TRP A 109 0.21 9.62 7.46
C TRP A 109 -0.99 8.84 7.99
N THR A 110 -2.15 8.98 7.34
CA THR A 110 -3.39 8.27 7.72
C THR A 110 -3.19 6.76 7.63
N LEU A 111 -2.63 6.26 6.54
CA LEU A 111 -2.41 4.82 6.35
C LEU A 111 -1.37 4.26 7.33
N GLN A 112 -0.33 5.03 7.64
CA GLN A 112 0.64 4.65 8.66
C GLN A 112 0.00 4.60 10.05
N THR A 113 -0.84 5.57 10.40
CA THR A 113 -1.59 5.59 11.66
C THR A 113 -2.50 4.37 11.77
N MET A 114 -3.29 4.07 10.75
CA MET A 114 -4.15 2.87 10.72
C MET A 114 -3.36 1.57 10.88
N ARG A 115 -2.17 1.48 10.29
CA ARG A 115 -1.27 0.33 10.45
C ARG A 115 -0.78 0.19 11.89
N GLU A 116 -0.33 1.27 12.50
CA GLU A 116 0.17 1.24 13.88
C GLU A 116 -0.95 0.97 14.89
N ASP A 117 -2.18 1.46 14.63
CA ASP A 117 -3.36 1.10 15.43
C ASP A 117 -3.67 -0.39 15.35
N LEU A 118 -3.57 -0.99 14.16
CA LEU A 118 -3.74 -2.44 14.01
C LEU A 118 -2.67 -3.22 14.80
N ILE A 119 -1.40 -2.79 14.72
CA ILE A 119 -0.29 -3.38 15.47
C ILE A 119 -0.56 -3.25 16.98
N ALA A 120 -0.97 -2.07 17.45
CA ALA A 120 -1.27 -1.83 18.86
C ALA A 120 -2.39 -2.75 19.38
N ARG A 121 -3.47 -2.91 18.60
CA ARG A 121 -4.59 -3.78 18.98
C ARG A 121 -4.21 -5.26 19.00
N GLN A 122 -3.37 -5.72 18.09
CA GLN A 122 -3.03 -7.15 18.00
C GLN A 122 -1.83 -7.56 18.88
N LEU A 123 -0.84 -6.69 19.04
CA LEU A 123 0.44 -7.02 19.70
C LEU A 123 0.74 -6.18 20.94
N GLY A 124 -0.10 -5.21 21.25
CA GLY A 124 0.07 -4.28 22.36
C GLY A 124 0.60 -2.90 21.96
N PRO A 125 0.28 -1.84 22.73
CA PRO A 125 0.57 -0.46 22.37
C PRO A 125 2.07 -0.14 22.29
N ASN A 126 2.90 -0.85 23.05
CA ASN A 126 4.36 -0.70 23.05
C ASN A 126 5.04 -1.21 21.76
N LYS A 127 4.31 -1.88 20.88
CA LYS A 127 4.79 -2.33 19.57
C LYS A 127 4.46 -1.35 18.44
N ALA A 128 3.52 -0.45 18.66
CA ALA A 128 3.15 0.59 17.70
C ALA A 128 4.18 1.74 17.68
N ARG A 129 4.33 2.36 16.52
CA ARG A 129 5.18 3.54 16.28
C ARG A 129 4.40 4.54 15.46
N HIS A 130 3.46 5.24 16.09
CA HIS A 130 2.64 6.22 15.40
C HIS A 130 3.52 7.33 14.78
N PRO A 131 3.22 7.74 13.54
CA PRO A 131 3.90 8.86 12.94
C PRO A 131 3.61 10.13 13.74
N PRO A 132 4.54 11.10 13.78
CA PRO A 132 4.28 12.37 14.43
C PRO A 132 3.07 13.06 13.80
N PRO A 133 2.34 13.90 14.56
CA PRO A 133 1.24 14.67 13.99
C PRO A 133 1.75 15.52 12.83
N LEU A 134 0.92 15.64 11.80
CA LEU A 134 1.24 16.53 10.68
C LEU A 134 1.32 17.96 11.20
N ALA A 135 2.42 18.64 10.88
CA ALA A 135 2.56 20.04 11.21
C ALA A 135 1.43 20.82 10.51
N GLU A 136 0.65 21.58 11.26
CA GLU A 136 -0.25 22.59 10.72
C GLU A 136 0.64 23.63 10.04
N LYS A 137 0.80 23.51 8.72
CA LYS A 137 1.38 24.56 7.91
C LYS A 137 0.23 25.45 7.47
N ASP A 138 0.17 26.63 8.04
CA ASP A 138 -0.69 27.73 7.62
C ASP A 138 -0.55 28.05 6.12
#